data_b6ef50170c8bc714111e207cf22c5213
#
_entry.id   b6ef50170c8bc714111e207cf22c5213
#
_cell.length_a   1.000
_cell.length_b   1.000
_cell.length_c   1.000
_cell.angle_alpha   90.00
_cell.angle_beta   90.00
_cell.angle_gamma   90.00
#
_symmetry.space_group_name_H-M   'P 1'
#
loop_
_entity.id
_entity.type
_entity.pdbx_description
1 polymer ?
#
loop_
_entity_poly.entity_id
_entity_poly.type
_entity_poly.pdbx_seq_one_letter_code
_entity_poly.pdbx_strand_id
1 'polypeptide(L)'
;MTSAIGKLCRRLAERARRPIDAAVSRPDMSLAVVGAVHENKDRSNRLFEIRLCVPGEPVDLVPEPKNPFDPSAIAVWSARGVQIGYLSAERCGWIGSRTAQGEEIRAIFQEATRGGGIIRISFSGADPVLPPARPREPEPRPFDEDSGFYPDYIPPDD
;
A
#
# COMPACT_ATOMS: atom_id res chain seq x y z
N MET A 1 22.42 21.81 37.35
CA MET A 1 22.64 20.53 36.64
C MET A 1 21.57 20.39 35.56
N THR A 2 21.87 20.79 34.34
CA THR A 2 20.93 20.70 33.21
C THR A 2 21.01 19.29 32.62
N SER A 3 19.96 18.50 32.84
CA SER A 3 19.85 17.11 32.46
C SER A 3 20.10 16.89 30.96
N ALA A 4 20.91 15.90 30.61
CA ALA A 4 21.25 15.49 29.24
C ALA A 4 20.00 15.12 28.40
N ILE A 5 18.88 14.81 29.05
CA ILE A 5 17.60 14.46 28.44
C ILE A 5 17.00 15.67 27.70
N GLY A 6 17.15 16.89 28.22
CA GLY A 6 16.62 18.12 27.57
C GLY A 6 17.35 18.48 26.27
N LYS A 7 18.61 18.09 26.13
CA LYS A 7 19.39 18.35 24.89
C LYS A 7 19.07 17.33 23.77
N LEU A 8 18.68 16.12 24.14
CA LEU A 8 18.30 15.10 23.16
C LEU A 8 16.94 15.39 22.53
N CYS A 9 15.96 15.82 23.32
CA CYS A 9 14.64 16.23 22.82
C CYS A 9 14.71 17.45 21.90
N ARG A 10 15.59 18.43 22.19
CA ARG A 10 15.79 19.59 21.29
C ARG A 10 16.40 19.20 19.95
N ARG A 11 17.34 18.26 19.93
CA ARG A 11 17.95 17.77 18.67
C ARG A 11 16.97 16.98 17.81
N LEU A 12 16.03 16.27 18.40
CA LEU A 12 14.96 15.57 17.67
C LEU A 12 13.91 16.56 17.11
N ALA A 13 13.58 17.62 17.87
CA ALA A 13 12.66 18.66 17.40
C ALA A 13 13.28 19.55 16.31
N GLU A 14 14.59 19.75 16.34
CA GLU A 14 15.32 20.56 15.37
C GLU A 14 15.55 19.82 14.04
N ARG A 15 15.58 18.47 14.07
CA ARG A 15 15.62 17.65 12.86
C ARG A 15 14.31 17.70 12.05
N ALA A 16 13.20 18.07 12.68
CA ALA A 16 11.89 18.19 12.05
C ALA A 16 11.70 19.50 11.25
N ARG A 17 12.68 20.40 11.24
CA ARG A 17 12.58 21.73 10.60
C ARG A 17 13.69 21.98 9.58
N ARG A 18 14.07 21.01 8.78
CA ARG A 18 14.76 21.35 7.54
C ARG A 18 13.73 21.92 6.59
N PRO A 19 13.91 23.16 6.07
CA PRO A 19 13.09 23.63 4.96
C PRO A 19 13.29 22.61 3.84
N ILE A 20 12.20 22.01 3.40
CA ILE A 20 12.17 21.18 2.20
C ILE A 20 12.47 22.17 1.07
N ASP A 21 13.73 22.21 0.63
CA ASP A 21 14.04 22.83 -0.64
C ASP A 21 13.02 22.34 -1.64
N ALA A 22 12.44 23.26 -2.40
CA ALA A 22 11.43 23.00 -3.42
C ALA A 22 12.05 22.20 -4.61
N ALA A 23 12.76 21.13 -4.28
CA ALA A 23 13.32 20.18 -5.20
C ALA A 23 12.21 19.30 -5.72
N VAL A 24 11.71 19.69 -6.91
CA VAL A 24 10.86 18.87 -7.80
C VAL A 24 9.95 17.93 -7.02
N SER A 25 8.79 18.46 -6.60
CA SER A 25 7.72 17.67 -6.00
C SER A 25 7.36 16.55 -6.97
N ARG A 26 7.84 15.36 -6.68
CA ARG A 26 7.48 14.18 -7.46
C ARG A 26 6.03 13.83 -7.16
N PRO A 27 5.28 13.46 -8.19
CA PRO A 27 3.90 13.06 -7.99
C PRO A 27 3.83 11.81 -7.10
N ASP A 28 2.84 11.78 -6.23
CA ASP A 28 2.51 10.58 -5.48
C ASP A 28 2.25 9.41 -6.43
N MET A 29 2.66 8.21 -6.05
CA MET A 29 2.47 7.04 -6.90
C MET A 29 1.79 5.89 -6.17
N SER A 30 1.01 5.12 -6.92
CA SER A 30 0.34 3.92 -6.42
C SER A 30 1.19 2.69 -6.69
N LEU A 31 1.33 1.83 -5.70
CA LEU A 31 2.12 0.60 -5.76
C LEU A 31 1.28 -0.59 -5.31
N ALA A 32 1.43 -1.70 -6.03
CA ALA A 32 0.80 -2.95 -5.63
C ALA A 32 1.55 -3.61 -4.47
N VAL A 33 0.78 -4.14 -3.52
CA VAL A 33 1.25 -5.00 -2.45
C VAL A 33 1.11 -6.44 -2.92
N VAL A 34 2.23 -7.15 -2.97
CA VAL A 34 2.31 -8.55 -3.42
C VAL A 34 2.50 -9.53 -2.25
N GLY A 35 2.27 -10.81 -2.49
CA GLY A 35 2.46 -11.85 -1.49
C GLY A 35 1.38 -11.88 -0.40
N ALA A 36 0.24 -11.23 -0.60
CA ALA A 36 -0.87 -11.21 0.34
C ALA A 36 -1.57 -12.57 0.53
N VAL A 37 -1.38 -13.49 -0.39
CA VAL A 37 -1.93 -14.86 -0.31
C VAL A 37 -1.18 -15.76 0.70
N HIS A 38 0.01 -15.35 1.11
CA HIS A 38 0.81 -16.08 2.09
C HIS A 38 0.46 -15.64 3.51
N GLU A 39 0.49 -16.59 4.44
CA GLU A 39 0.32 -16.30 5.87
C GLU A 39 1.58 -15.68 6.44
N ASN A 40 1.43 -14.88 7.48
CA ASN A 40 2.53 -14.36 8.27
C ASN A 40 3.10 -15.45 9.21
N LYS A 41 4.30 -15.23 9.72
CA LYS A 41 4.96 -16.15 10.69
C LYS A 41 4.14 -16.34 11.97
N ASP A 42 3.37 -15.33 12.36
CA ASP A 42 2.47 -15.33 13.51
C ASP A 42 1.08 -15.91 13.19
N ARG A 43 0.89 -16.45 11.98
CA ARG A 43 -0.36 -16.98 11.45
C ARG A 43 -1.44 -15.94 11.19
N SER A 44 -1.15 -14.66 11.26
CA SER A 44 -2.08 -13.63 10.84
C SER A 44 -2.29 -13.70 9.31
N ASN A 45 -3.56 -13.49 8.90
CA ASN A 45 -3.94 -13.58 7.50
C ASN A 45 -3.84 -12.20 6.84
N ARG A 46 -2.95 -12.07 5.87
CA ARG A 46 -2.68 -10.81 5.15
C ARG A 46 -3.90 -10.31 4.38
N LEU A 47 -4.61 -11.19 3.68
CA LEU A 47 -5.80 -10.81 2.92
C LEU A 47 -6.94 -10.34 3.82
N PHE A 48 -7.11 -10.98 4.98
CA PHE A 48 -8.09 -10.55 5.97
C PHE A 48 -7.75 -9.15 6.48
N GLU A 49 -6.49 -8.90 6.82
CA GLU A 49 -6.04 -7.58 7.28
C GLU A 49 -6.23 -6.51 6.20
N ILE A 50 -5.92 -6.81 4.95
CA ILE A 50 -6.14 -5.89 3.81
C ILE A 50 -7.61 -5.48 3.70
N ARG A 51 -8.55 -6.40 3.95
CA ARG A 51 -9.99 -6.09 3.92
C ARG A 51 -10.44 -5.19 5.08
N LEU A 52 -9.69 -5.19 6.17
CA LEU A 52 -9.95 -4.31 7.31
C LEU A 52 -9.32 -2.92 7.13
N CYS A 53 -8.33 -2.79 6.25
CA CYS A 53 -7.71 -1.51 5.97
C CYS A 53 -8.68 -0.53 5.30
N VAL A 54 -8.67 0.70 5.75
CA VAL A 54 -9.48 1.79 5.20
C VAL A 54 -8.60 2.70 4.33
N PRO A 55 -9.09 3.13 3.15
CA PRO A 55 -8.35 4.09 2.34
C PRO A 55 -7.95 5.34 3.13
N GLY A 56 -6.67 5.70 3.06
CA GLY A 56 -6.09 6.81 3.82
C GLY A 56 -5.40 6.41 5.13
N GLU A 57 -5.56 5.17 5.61
CA GLU A 57 -4.81 4.68 6.77
C GLU A 57 -3.30 4.66 6.48
N PRO A 58 -2.45 5.11 7.42
CA PRO A 58 -1.01 5.00 7.25
C PRO A 58 -0.57 3.54 7.21
N VAL A 59 0.41 3.27 6.37
CA VAL A 59 1.11 1.98 6.31
C VAL A 59 2.61 2.20 6.44
N ASP A 60 3.27 1.26 7.10
CA ASP A 60 4.71 1.31 7.30
C ASP A 60 5.45 0.47 6.26
N LEU A 61 6.51 1.03 5.70
CA LEU A 61 7.43 0.36 4.79
C LEU A 61 8.69 -0.03 5.56
N VAL A 62 8.88 -1.34 5.78
CA VAL A 62 9.98 -1.86 6.58
C VAL A 62 10.93 -2.67 5.72
N PRO A 63 12.17 -2.19 5.48
CA PRO A 63 13.19 -2.97 4.78
C PRO A 63 13.56 -4.24 5.55
N GLU A 64 13.68 -5.35 4.85
CA GLU A 64 14.09 -6.64 5.41
C GLU A 64 15.41 -7.15 4.81
N PRO A 65 16.57 -6.57 5.18
CA PRO A 65 17.86 -6.93 4.60
C PRO A 65 18.29 -8.38 4.90
N LYS A 66 17.65 -9.03 5.85
CA LYS A 66 17.88 -10.44 6.20
C LYS A 66 16.83 -11.39 5.60
N ASN A 67 16.01 -10.89 4.67
CA ASN A 67 15.03 -11.74 4.00
C ASN A 67 15.77 -12.82 3.18
N PRO A 68 15.47 -14.12 3.39
CA PRO A 68 16.18 -15.20 2.71
C PRO A 68 15.94 -15.28 1.20
N PHE A 69 14.85 -14.68 0.72
CA PHE A 69 14.48 -14.70 -0.70
C PHE A 69 14.95 -13.46 -1.45
N ASP A 70 14.90 -12.30 -0.81
CA ASP A 70 15.31 -11.03 -1.42
C ASP A 70 15.79 -10.06 -0.32
N PRO A 71 17.10 -9.78 -0.26
CA PRO A 71 17.65 -8.83 0.71
C PRO A 71 17.21 -7.39 0.47
N SER A 72 16.62 -7.09 -0.70
CA SER A 72 16.04 -5.78 -1.02
C SER A 72 14.56 -5.68 -0.64
N ALA A 73 13.96 -6.76 -0.10
CA ALA A 73 12.54 -6.81 0.22
C ALA A 73 12.14 -5.69 1.17
N ILE A 74 11.00 -5.08 0.88
CA ILE A 74 10.37 -4.09 1.75
C ILE A 74 8.98 -4.61 2.11
N ALA A 75 8.82 -4.95 3.38
CA ALA A 75 7.55 -5.39 3.95
C ALA A 75 6.62 -4.19 4.13
N VAL A 76 5.33 -4.41 3.89
CA VAL A 76 4.27 -3.43 4.09
C VAL A 76 3.44 -3.85 5.29
N TRP A 77 3.31 -2.96 6.27
CA TRP A 77 2.60 -3.20 7.52
C TRP A 77 1.40 -2.26 7.64
N SER A 78 0.28 -2.80 8.10
CA SER A 78 -0.91 -1.98 8.37
C SER A 78 -0.73 -1.11 9.61
N ALA A 79 -1.61 -0.12 9.78
CA ALA A 79 -1.66 0.72 10.98
C ALA A 79 -1.90 -0.10 12.28
N ARG A 80 -2.43 -1.31 12.17
CA ARG A 80 -2.63 -2.25 13.28
C ARG A 80 -1.41 -3.11 13.59
N GLY A 81 -0.29 -2.92 12.87
CA GLY A 81 0.94 -3.67 13.08
C GLY A 81 0.89 -5.10 12.53
N VAL A 82 0.07 -5.36 11.52
CA VAL A 82 0.00 -6.64 10.82
C VAL A 82 0.62 -6.49 9.43
N GLN A 83 1.53 -7.39 9.08
CA GLN A 83 2.12 -7.39 7.75
C GLN A 83 1.06 -7.78 6.72
N ILE A 84 0.89 -6.96 5.69
CA ILE A 84 -0.08 -7.18 4.60
C ILE A 84 0.56 -7.68 3.30
N GLY A 85 1.89 -7.65 3.21
CA GLY A 85 2.63 -8.17 2.06
C GLY A 85 3.97 -7.48 1.89
N TYR A 86 4.42 -7.40 0.66
CA TYR A 86 5.66 -6.77 0.25
C TYR A 86 5.43 -5.84 -0.95
N LEU A 87 6.34 -4.91 -1.16
CA LEU A 87 6.42 -4.21 -2.44
C LEU A 87 6.94 -5.17 -3.52
N SER A 88 6.59 -4.94 -4.78
CA SER A 88 7.15 -5.73 -5.88
C SER A 88 8.67 -5.55 -5.95
N ALA A 89 9.40 -6.61 -6.34
CA ALA A 89 10.86 -6.61 -6.42
C ALA A 89 11.41 -5.46 -7.29
N GLU A 90 10.72 -5.10 -8.37
CA GLU A 90 11.08 -3.99 -9.24
C GLU A 90 11.09 -2.64 -8.51
N ARG A 91 10.26 -2.48 -7.49
CA ARG A 91 10.11 -1.23 -6.73
C ARG A 91 10.97 -1.19 -5.47
N CYS A 92 11.24 -2.35 -4.87
CA CYS A 92 12.02 -2.45 -3.64
C CYS A 92 13.39 -1.80 -3.77
N GLY A 93 14.15 -2.13 -4.79
CA GLY A 93 15.49 -1.60 -4.99
C GLY A 93 15.50 -0.07 -5.16
N TRP A 94 14.57 0.45 -5.92
CA TRP A 94 14.44 1.88 -6.15
C TRP A 94 14.02 2.65 -4.90
N ILE A 95 13.01 2.16 -4.16
CA ILE A 95 12.55 2.77 -2.92
C ILE A 95 13.60 2.66 -1.83
N GLY A 96 14.23 1.49 -1.68
CA GLY A 96 15.31 1.28 -0.72
C GLY A 96 16.49 2.22 -0.93
N SER A 97 16.89 2.44 -2.19
CA SER A 97 17.94 3.39 -2.54
C SER A 97 17.61 4.84 -2.12
N ARG A 98 16.36 5.26 -2.28
CA ARG A 98 15.91 6.60 -1.89
C ARG A 98 15.84 6.77 -0.38
N THR A 99 15.32 5.78 0.30
CA THR A 99 15.32 5.76 1.77
C THR A 99 16.75 5.84 2.32
N ALA A 100 17.69 5.13 1.70
CA ALA A 100 19.13 5.19 2.05
C ALA A 100 19.74 6.57 1.79
N GLN A 101 19.24 7.32 0.82
CA GLN A 101 19.65 8.71 0.54
C GLN A 101 19.00 9.72 1.51
N GLY A 102 18.16 9.26 2.43
CA GLY A 102 17.51 10.09 3.44
C GLY A 102 16.21 10.75 2.98
N GLU A 103 15.64 10.32 1.86
CA GLU A 103 14.30 10.75 1.46
C GLU A 103 13.27 10.19 2.44
N GLU A 104 12.39 11.05 2.95
CA GLU A 104 11.30 10.65 3.81
C GLU A 104 10.13 10.18 2.95
N ILE A 105 9.90 8.87 2.94
CA ILE A 105 8.81 8.26 2.19
C ILE A 105 7.65 8.02 3.14
N ARG A 106 6.47 8.52 2.79
CA ARG A 106 5.23 8.25 3.48
C ARG A 106 4.31 7.42 2.62
N ALA A 107 3.59 6.52 3.25
CA ALA A 107 2.68 5.63 2.57
C ALA A 107 1.34 5.54 3.29
N ILE A 108 0.27 5.44 2.50
CA ILE A 108 -1.08 5.19 2.99
C ILE A 108 -1.69 4.02 2.22
N PHE A 109 -2.65 3.35 2.83
CA PHE A 109 -3.46 2.35 2.15
C PHE A 109 -4.41 3.04 1.17
N GLN A 110 -4.49 2.55 -0.06
CA GLN A 110 -5.34 3.13 -1.10
C GLN A 110 -6.61 2.30 -1.30
N GLU A 111 -6.47 1.04 -1.61
CA GLU A 111 -7.61 0.15 -1.88
C GLU A 111 -7.23 -1.32 -1.77
N ALA A 112 -8.20 -2.17 -1.44
CA ALA A 112 -8.07 -3.60 -1.51
C ALA A 112 -8.32 -4.09 -2.94
N THR A 113 -7.56 -5.09 -3.37
CA THR A 113 -7.75 -5.78 -4.65
C THR A 113 -8.10 -7.24 -4.40
N ARG A 114 -8.48 -7.98 -5.44
CA ARG A 114 -8.83 -9.40 -5.33
C ARG A 114 -7.70 -10.26 -4.74
N GLY A 115 -6.45 -9.94 -5.05
CA GLY A 115 -5.28 -10.73 -4.63
C GLY A 115 -4.32 -10.01 -3.69
N GLY A 116 -4.67 -8.82 -3.19
CA GLY A 116 -3.79 -8.02 -2.36
C GLY A 116 -4.33 -6.62 -2.11
N GLY A 117 -3.45 -5.63 -2.11
CA GLY A 117 -3.80 -4.24 -1.90
C GLY A 117 -2.99 -3.30 -2.78
N ILE A 118 -3.41 -2.07 -2.83
CA ILE A 118 -2.67 -0.96 -3.42
C ILE A 118 -2.41 0.05 -2.32
N ILE A 119 -1.19 0.54 -2.25
CA ILE A 119 -0.78 1.63 -1.39
C ILE A 119 -0.40 2.84 -2.22
N ARG A 120 -0.51 4.01 -1.64
CA ARG A 120 -0.06 5.27 -2.22
C ARG A 120 1.12 5.78 -1.45
N ILE A 121 2.17 6.20 -2.16
CA ILE A 121 3.40 6.73 -1.55
C ILE A 121 3.67 8.15 -2.00
N SER A 122 4.27 8.94 -1.11
CA SER A 122 4.79 10.28 -1.35
C SER A 122 6.26 10.35 -0.95
N PHE A 123 7.03 11.16 -1.69
CA PHE A 123 8.45 11.44 -1.44
C PHE A 123 8.67 12.84 -0.87
N SER A 124 7.60 13.54 -0.57
CA SER A 124 7.65 14.92 -0.05
C SER A 124 7.76 15.01 1.46
N GLY A 125 7.73 13.88 2.18
CA GLY A 125 7.61 13.85 3.65
C GLY A 125 6.20 14.21 4.17
N ALA A 126 5.28 14.54 3.27
CA ALA A 126 3.86 14.72 3.59
C ALA A 126 3.06 13.45 3.28
N ASP A 127 1.89 13.32 3.88
CA ASP A 127 1.02 12.20 3.58
C ASP A 127 0.52 12.26 2.13
N PRO A 128 0.53 11.14 1.39
CA PRO A 128 0.06 11.09 0.02
C PRO A 128 -1.43 11.46 -0.08
N VAL A 129 -1.80 12.01 -1.23
CA VAL A 129 -3.21 12.30 -1.54
C VAL A 129 -3.82 11.11 -2.28
N LEU A 130 -4.96 10.62 -1.81
CA LEU A 130 -5.69 9.56 -2.49
C LEU A 130 -6.14 10.02 -3.88
N PRO A 131 -5.98 9.19 -4.92
CA PRO A 131 -6.55 9.48 -6.21
C PRO A 131 -8.09 9.44 -6.12
N PRO A 132 -8.81 10.11 -7.03
CA PRO A 132 -10.25 9.98 -7.10
C PRO A 132 -10.63 8.50 -7.24
N ALA A 133 -11.66 8.09 -6.50
CA ALA A 133 -12.15 6.72 -6.55
C ALA A 133 -12.49 6.35 -7.99
N ARG A 134 -11.92 5.24 -8.48
CA ARG A 134 -12.34 4.69 -9.77
C ARG A 134 -13.81 4.29 -9.67
N PRO A 135 -14.66 4.61 -10.64
CA PRO A 135 -15.99 4.03 -10.71
C PRO A 135 -15.82 2.51 -10.63
N ARG A 136 -16.47 1.89 -9.67
CA ARG A 136 -16.56 0.42 -9.69
C ARG A 136 -17.29 0.05 -10.95
N GLU A 137 -16.63 -0.70 -11.83
CA GLU A 137 -17.37 -1.40 -12.87
C GLU A 137 -18.46 -2.21 -12.15
N PRO A 138 -19.72 -2.07 -12.58
CA PRO A 138 -20.79 -2.87 -11.98
C PRO A 138 -20.36 -4.33 -12.10
N GLU A 139 -20.35 -5.04 -10.97
CA GLU A 139 -20.11 -6.48 -11.00
C GLU A 139 -21.05 -7.08 -12.03
N PRO A 140 -20.56 -7.95 -12.94
CA PRO A 140 -21.46 -8.62 -13.87
C PRO A 140 -22.53 -9.29 -13.03
N ARG A 141 -23.78 -8.90 -13.25
CA ARG A 141 -24.90 -9.51 -12.55
C ARG A 141 -24.78 -11.01 -12.73
N PRO A 142 -24.93 -11.81 -11.66
CA PRO A 142 -24.94 -13.24 -11.83
C PRO A 142 -25.97 -13.55 -12.91
N PHE A 143 -25.56 -14.39 -13.87
CA PHE A 143 -26.42 -14.82 -14.95
C PHE A 143 -27.70 -15.39 -14.33
N ASP A 144 -28.79 -14.69 -14.53
CA ASP A 144 -30.09 -15.11 -14.04
C ASP A 144 -30.62 -16.17 -15.02
N GLU A 145 -30.38 -17.42 -14.67
CA GLU A 145 -30.87 -18.56 -15.48
C GLU A 145 -32.41 -18.57 -15.57
N ASP A 146 -33.10 -17.84 -14.70
CA ASP A 146 -34.55 -17.77 -14.62
C ASP A 146 -35.15 -16.57 -15.39
N SER A 147 -34.31 -15.78 -16.08
CA SER A 147 -34.79 -14.61 -16.84
C SER A 147 -35.63 -14.95 -18.07
N GLY A 148 -35.86 -16.23 -18.35
CA GLY A 148 -36.83 -16.71 -19.35
C GLY A 148 -36.67 -16.15 -20.77
N PHE A 149 -35.61 -15.40 -21.01
CA PHE A 149 -35.32 -14.86 -22.34
C PHE A 149 -34.52 -15.90 -23.14
N TYR A 150 -35.26 -16.84 -23.75
CA TYR A 150 -34.72 -17.64 -24.86
C TYR A 150 -34.80 -16.79 -26.12
N PRO A 151 -33.69 -16.31 -26.66
CA PRO A 151 -33.73 -15.68 -27.97
C PRO A 151 -34.08 -16.76 -29.01
N ASP A 152 -35.23 -16.59 -29.63
CA ASP A 152 -35.59 -17.18 -30.89
C ASP A 152 -35.75 -18.73 -30.92
N TYR A 153 -36.75 -19.25 -30.21
CA TYR A 153 -37.42 -20.46 -30.73
C TYR A 153 -38.29 -20.03 -31.90
N ILE A 154 -37.82 -20.17 -33.14
CA ILE A 154 -38.62 -20.10 -34.34
C ILE A 154 -39.21 -21.49 -34.53
N PRO A 155 -40.55 -21.70 -34.33
CA PRO A 155 -41.14 -22.98 -34.65
C PRO A 155 -41.03 -23.25 -36.15
N PRO A 156 -40.82 -24.49 -36.55
CA PRO A 156 -40.82 -24.86 -37.99
C PRO A 156 -42.22 -24.62 -38.55
N ASP A 157 -42.29 -23.94 -39.67
CA ASP A 157 -43.53 -23.80 -40.46
C ASP A 157 -44.00 -25.17 -40.91
N ASP A 158 -45.27 -25.51 -40.69
CA ASP A 158 -45.94 -26.70 -41.20
C ASP A 158 -46.22 -26.54 -42.71
#